data_f1090c673b221c849c2bc4f4eba4d2a3
#
_entry.id   f1090c673b221c849c2bc4f4eba4d2a3
#
_cell.length_a   1.000
_cell.length_b   1.000
_cell.length_c   1.000
_cell.angle_alpha   90.00
_cell.angle_beta   90.00
_cell.angle_gamma   90.00
#
_symmetry.space_group_name_H-M   'P 1'
#
loop_
_entity.id
_entity.type
_entity.pdbx_description
1 polymer ?
#
loop_
_entity_poly.entity_id
_entity_poly.type
_entity_poly.pdbx_seq_one_letter_code
_entity_poly.pdbx_strand_id
1 'polypeptide(L)'
;MSSDSQQLEALIQGFADRAQNKTFLPINTTNDFLAIRPSGNPITAEGLAGMYDSKDLVIELSELVKIHRLEANSDWGFAAFTLKEAFSYKGERNNDLSSYSLIFKKIDGTWKISWMQRSQGTTDLSTWN
;
A
#
# COMPACT_ATOMS: atom_id res chain seq x y z
N MET A 1 -2.99 -25.30 0.39
CA MET A 1 -3.03 -24.16 1.30
C MET A 1 -1.92 -23.17 0.98
N SER A 2 -2.25 -21.88 1.00
CA SER A 2 -1.24 -20.85 0.81
C SER A 2 -0.41 -20.68 2.08
N SER A 3 0.90 -20.53 1.94
CA SER A 3 1.77 -20.16 3.05
C SER A 3 1.47 -18.74 3.52
N ASP A 4 1.94 -18.39 4.72
CA ASP A 4 1.79 -17.02 5.21
C ASP A 4 2.45 -16.01 4.26
N SER A 5 3.67 -16.31 3.77
CA SER A 5 4.35 -15.43 2.79
C SER A 5 3.53 -15.22 1.53
N GLN A 6 2.91 -16.27 1.01
CA GLN A 6 2.06 -16.16 -0.18
C GLN A 6 0.82 -15.32 0.10
N GLN A 7 0.23 -15.44 1.29
CA GLN A 7 -0.91 -14.62 1.68
C GLN A 7 -0.52 -13.14 1.79
N LEU A 8 0.66 -12.84 2.35
CA LEU A 8 1.15 -11.48 2.43
C LEU A 8 1.46 -10.90 1.04
N GLU A 9 2.05 -11.71 0.15
CA GLU A 9 2.28 -11.29 -1.25
C GLU A 9 0.96 -10.96 -1.94
N ALA A 10 -0.09 -11.74 -1.70
CA ALA A 10 -1.41 -11.47 -2.26
C ALA A 10 -1.98 -10.16 -1.75
N LEU A 11 -1.77 -9.84 -0.47
CA LEU A 11 -2.18 -8.55 0.10
C LEU A 11 -1.41 -7.39 -0.51
N ILE A 12 -0.11 -7.56 -0.76
CA ILE A 12 0.71 -6.54 -1.41
C ILE A 12 0.19 -6.28 -2.82
N GLN A 13 -0.10 -7.33 -3.58
CA GLN A 13 -0.64 -7.18 -4.94
C GLN A 13 -2.02 -6.53 -4.91
N GLY A 14 -2.89 -6.93 -3.98
CA GLY A 14 -4.19 -6.30 -3.81
C GLY A 14 -4.06 -4.83 -3.44
N PHE A 15 -3.08 -4.50 -2.61
CA PHE A 15 -2.79 -3.11 -2.27
C PHE A 15 -2.35 -2.31 -3.51
N ALA A 16 -1.50 -2.89 -4.35
CA ALA A 16 -1.09 -2.25 -5.60
C ALA A 16 -2.28 -1.98 -6.52
N ASP A 17 -3.28 -2.88 -6.52
CA ASP A 17 -4.46 -2.79 -7.37
C ASP A 17 -5.64 -2.07 -6.70
N ARG A 18 -5.45 -1.47 -5.52
CA ARG A 18 -6.53 -0.91 -4.69
C ARG A 18 -7.39 0.15 -5.37
N ALA A 19 -6.82 0.87 -6.34
CA ALA A 19 -7.57 1.90 -7.07
C ALA A 19 -8.70 1.31 -7.90
N GLN A 20 -8.58 0.04 -8.29
CA GLN A 20 -9.55 -0.68 -9.07
C GLN A 20 -10.47 -1.57 -8.22
N ASN A 21 -10.21 -1.61 -6.91
CA ASN A 21 -11.00 -2.37 -5.95
C ASN A 21 -11.25 -1.53 -4.70
N LYS A 22 -12.35 -0.79 -4.71
CA LYS A 22 -12.70 0.16 -3.66
C LYS A 22 -12.94 -0.47 -2.29
N THR A 23 -13.24 -1.77 -2.26
CA THR A 23 -13.48 -2.48 -1.00
C THR A 23 -12.21 -3.06 -0.40
N PHE A 24 -11.06 -2.97 -1.09
CA PHE A 24 -9.83 -3.60 -0.62
C PHE A 24 -9.43 -3.10 0.77
N LEU A 25 -9.32 -1.79 0.94
CA LEU A 25 -8.86 -1.21 2.20
C LEU A 25 -9.81 -1.51 3.36
N PRO A 26 -11.13 -1.28 3.26
CA PRO A 26 -12.02 -1.59 4.37
C PRO A 26 -12.00 -3.06 4.81
N ILE A 27 -11.84 -3.98 3.85
CA ILE A 27 -11.88 -5.42 4.14
C ILE A 27 -10.55 -5.93 4.69
N ASN A 28 -9.43 -5.38 4.23
CA ASN A 28 -8.11 -5.94 4.46
C ASN A 28 -7.26 -5.15 5.44
N THR A 29 -7.86 -4.25 6.21
CA THR A 29 -7.16 -3.46 7.23
C THR A 29 -7.72 -3.75 8.61
N THR A 30 -6.87 -3.55 9.64
CA THR A 30 -7.31 -3.67 11.03
C THR A 30 -8.11 -2.44 11.44
N ASN A 31 -8.84 -2.54 12.56
CA ASN A 31 -9.62 -1.41 13.08
C ASN A 31 -8.73 -0.22 13.47
N ASP A 32 -7.48 -0.49 13.84
CA ASP A 32 -6.52 0.55 14.25
C ASP A 32 -5.55 0.92 13.13
N PHE A 33 -5.83 0.53 11.89
CA PHE A 33 -4.98 0.84 10.74
C PHE A 33 -4.71 2.34 10.67
N LEU A 34 -3.46 2.66 10.37
CA LEU A 34 -3.04 4.04 10.16
C LEU A 34 -2.04 4.07 9.00
N ALA A 35 -2.19 5.05 8.13
CA ALA A 35 -1.26 5.31 7.04
C ALA A 35 -0.57 6.63 7.26
N ILE A 36 0.75 6.67 7.04
CA ILE A 36 1.53 7.90 7.04
C ILE A 36 1.83 8.27 5.60
N ARG A 37 1.34 9.42 5.18
CA ARG A 37 1.55 9.93 3.81
C ARG A 37 2.90 10.64 3.71
N PRO A 38 3.42 10.88 2.48
CA PRO A 38 4.69 11.60 2.32
C PRO A 38 4.69 12.99 2.95
N SER A 39 3.51 13.60 3.11
CA SER A 39 3.37 14.88 3.80
C SER A 39 3.63 14.78 5.31
N GLY A 40 3.70 13.55 5.86
CA GLY A 40 3.80 13.30 7.29
C GLY A 40 2.47 13.22 8.00
N ASN A 41 1.36 13.48 7.31
CA ASN A 41 0.04 13.49 7.92
C ASN A 41 -0.55 12.07 7.98
N PRO A 42 -0.94 11.61 9.18
CA PRO A 42 -1.60 10.31 9.29
C PRO A 42 -3.02 10.34 8.72
N ILE A 43 -3.49 9.20 8.25
CA ILE A 43 -4.85 9.04 7.73
C ILE A 43 -5.34 7.63 8.06
N THR A 44 -6.63 7.52 8.39
CA THR A 44 -7.27 6.23 8.66
C THR A 44 -7.56 5.48 7.35
N ALA A 45 -7.90 4.17 7.46
CA ALA A 45 -8.29 3.40 6.29
C ALA A 45 -9.52 4.01 5.62
N GLU A 46 -10.49 4.46 6.39
CA GLU A 46 -11.70 5.09 5.88
C GLU A 46 -11.39 6.40 5.15
N GLY A 47 -10.51 7.23 5.74
CA GLY A 47 -10.07 8.47 5.10
C GLY A 47 -9.32 8.23 3.80
N LEU A 48 -8.45 7.21 3.77
CA LEU A 48 -7.68 6.87 2.58
C LEU A 48 -8.60 6.34 1.47
N ALA A 49 -9.55 5.47 1.82
CA ALA A 49 -10.53 4.96 0.86
C ALA A 49 -11.38 6.10 0.28
N GLY A 50 -11.74 7.08 1.11
CA GLY A 50 -12.47 8.26 0.67
C GLY A 50 -11.69 9.10 -0.35
N MET A 51 -10.37 9.16 -0.22
CA MET A 51 -9.53 9.85 -1.21
C MET A 51 -9.61 9.18 -2.58
N TYR A 52 -9.64 7.84 -2.62
CA TYR A 52 -9.74 7.11 -3.89
C TYR A 52 -11.11 7.23 -4.54
N ASP A 53 -12.15 7.52 -3.76
CA ASP A 53 -13.49 7.79 -4.29
C ASP A 53 -13.64 9.24 -4.74
N SER A 54 -12.73 10.12 -4.34
CA SER A 54 -12.76 11.52 -4.69
C SER A 54 -12.46 11.73 -6.16
N LYS A 55 -13.14 12.70 -6.79
CA LYS A 55 -12.83 13.11 -8.16
C LYS A 55 -11.51 13.87 -8.25
N ASP A 56 -11.00 14.34 -7.12
CA ASP A 56 -9.72 15.06 -7.06
C ASP A 56 -8.52 14.15 -7.29
N LEU A 57 -8.63 12.88 -6.97
CA LEU A 57 -7.56 11.90 -7.13
C LEU A 57 -7.94 10.89 -8.21
N VAL A 58 -7.17 10.85 -9.29
CA VAL A 58 -7.34 9.89 -10.37
C VAL A 58 -6.05 9.09 -10.53
N ILE A 59 -6.11 7.79 -10.26
CA ILE A 59 -4.95 6.91 -10.40
C ILE A 59 -5.00 6.26 -11.77
N GLU A 60 -4.00 6.51 -12.61
CA GLU A 60 -3.90 5.96 -13.96
C GLU A 60 -3.09 4.69 -14.00
N LEU A 61 -2.08 4.56 -13.14
CA LEU A 61 -1.17 3.44 -13.10
C LEU A 61 -0.72 3.20 -11.67
N SER A 62 -0.73 1.93 -11.25
CA SER A 62 -0.13 1.49 -10.01
C SER A 62 0.37 0.07 -10.23
N GLU A 63 1.68 -0.10 -10.33
CA GLU A 63 2.33 -1.38 -10.61
C GLU A 63 3.34 -1.72 -9.54
N LEU A 64 3.34 -2.98 -9.09
CA LEU A 64 4.37 -3.50 -8.21
C LEU A 64 5.66 -3.68 -8.99
N VAL A 65 6.70 -2.94 -8.62
CA VAL A 65 8.01 -3.02 -9.26
C VAL A 65 8.85 -4.11 -8.59
N LYS A 66 8.94 -4.07 -7.25
CA LYS A 66 9.79 -4.99 -6.51
C LYS A 66 9.38 -5.05 -5.05
N ILE A 67 9.39 -6.25 -4.49
CA ILE A 67 9.32 -6.45 -3.05
C ILE A 67 10.75 -6.53 -2.55
N HIS A 68 11.15 -5.56 -1.71
CA HIS A 68 12.52 -5.48 -1.18
C HIS A 68 12.69 -6.40 0.03
N ARG A 69 11.67 -6.53 0.85
CA ARG A 69 11.68 -7.37 2.04
C ARG A 69 10.28 -7.86 2.34
N LEU A 70 10.18 -9.11 2.77
CA LEU A 70 8.93 -9.71 3.21
C LEU A 70 9.25 -10.65 4.36
N GLU A 71 8.64 -10.39 5.52
CA GLU A 71 8.80 -11.24 6.70
C GLU A 71 7.44 -11.64 7.23
N ALA A 72 7.25 -12.93 7.46
CA ALA A 72 6.05 -13.48 8.08
C ALA A 72 6.44 -14.17 9.38
N ASN A 73 5.79 -13.79 10.47
CA ASN A 73 5.95 -14.41 11.77
C ASN A 73 4.61 -15.06 12.17
N SER A 74 4.48 -15.54 13.39
CA SER A 74 3.28 -16.28 13.77
C SER A 74 2.00 -15.43 13.72
N ASP A 75 2.06 -14.18 14.17
CA ASP A 75 0.90 -13.31 14.27
C ASP A 75 1.13 -11.88 13.73
N TRP A 76 2.31 -11.62 13.15
CA TRP A 76 2.60 -10.34 12.53
C TRP A 76 3.55 -10.51 11.36
N GLY A 77 3.56 -9.54 10.46
CA GLY A 77 4.46 -9.53 9.32
C GLY A 77 4.86 -8.12 8.93
N PHE A 78 5.85 -8.04 8.06
CA PHE A 78 6.38 -6.76 7.59
C PHE A 78 6.73 -6.90 6.11
N ALA A 79 6.48 -5.84 5.34
CA ALA A 79 6.93 -5.77 3.95
C ALA A 79 7.39 -4.38 3.60
N ALA A 80 8.41 -4.32 2.74
CA ALA A 80 8.84 -3.10 2.08
C ALA A 80 8.87 -3.37 0.58
N PHE A 81 8.23 -2.50 -0.20
CA PHE A 81 8.14 -2.68 -1.64
C PHE A 81 8.02 -1.33 -2.34
N THR A 82 8.20 -1.34 -3.66
CA THR A 82 8.08 -0.12 -4.46
C THR A 82 7.01 -0.32 -5.53
N LEU A 83 6.17 0.69 -5.66
CA LEU A 83 5.18 0.80 -6.73
C LEU A 83 5.60 1.89 -7.71
N LYS A 84 5.36 1.63 -8.99
CA LYS A 84 5.40 2.68 -10.02
C LYS A 84 3.99 3.23 -10.13
N GLU A 85 3.86 4.53 -9.90
CA GLU A 85 2.55 5.19 -9.82
C GLU A 85 2.45 6.36 -10.76
N ALA A 86 1.32 6.48 -11.44
CA ALA A 86 0.95 7.67 -12.21
C ALA A 86 -0.43 8.08 -11.77
N PHE A 87 -0.56 9.31 -11.29
CA PHE A 87 -1.84 9.81 -10.79
C PHE A 87 -1.94 11.32 -10.96
N SER A 88 -3.17 11.82 -10.97
CA SER A 88 -3.48 13.25 -10.93
C SER A 88 -4.18 13.57 -9.64
N TYR A 89 -3.76 14.66 -9.00
CA TYR A 89 -4.42 15.19 -7.81
C TYR A 89 -4.78 16.64 -8.04
N LYS A 90 -6.09 16.92 -8.02
CA LYS A 90 -6.63 18.26 -8.32
C LYS A 90 -6.10 18.82 -9.66
N GLY A 91 -6.01 17.94 -10.65
CA GLY A 91 -5.55 18.31 -12.00
C GLY A 91 -4.04 18.30 -12.18
N GLU A 92 -3.27 18.13 -11.12
CA GLU A 92 -1.81 18.06 -11.20
C GLU A 92 -1.34 16.64 -11.36
N ARG A 93 -0.58 16.35 -12.40
CA ARG A 93 -0.12 15.01 -12.72
C ARG A 93 1.21 14.68 -12.04
N ASN A 94 1.29 13.47 -11.48
CA ASN A 94 2.47 12.96 -10.82
C ASN A 94 2.85 11.59 -11.40
N ASN A 95 4.15 11.36 -11.58
CA ASN A 95 4.71 10.06 -11.96
C ASN A 95 5.83 9.75 -10.97
N ASP A 96 5.64 8.72 -10.15
CA ASP A 96 6.54 8.43 -9.05
C ASP A 96 6.91 6.97 -8.98
N LEU A 97 8.11 6.71 -8.45
CA LEU A 97 8.43 5.45 -7.81
C LEU A 97 8.28 5.70 -6.31
N SER A 98 7.29 5.07 -5.70
CA SER A 98 6.99 5.27 -4.28
C SER A 98 7.29 4.00 -3.52
N SER A 99 8.01 4.11 -2.42
CA SER A 99 8.32 2.98 -1.56
C SER A 99 7.38 2.96 -0.37
N TYR A 100 6.89 1.77 -0.07
CA TYR A 100 5.92 1.53 0.98
C TYR A 100 6.48 0.58 2.01
N SER A 101 6.10 0.81 3.26
CA SER A 101 6.30 -0.15 4.34
C SER A 101 4.93 -0.52 4.89
N LEU A 102 4.67 -1.82 5.01
CA LEU A 102 3.43 -2.33 5.59
C LEU A 102 3.76 -3.19 6.80
N ILE A 103 2.94 -3.06 7.84
CA ILE A 103 2.91 -4.01 8.94
C ILE A 103 1.59 -4.77 8.85
N PHE A 104 1.68 -6.09 8.92
CA PHE A 104 0.52 -6.99 8.89
C PHE A 104 0.31 -7.58 10.27
N LYS A 105 -0.95 -7.83 10.61
CA LYS A 105 -1.33 -8.58 11.79
C LYS A 105 -2.24 -9.73 11.41
N LYS A 106 -2.04 -10.87 12.04
CA LYS A 106 -2.91 -12.02 11.85
C LYS A 106 -3.93 -12.03 12.98
N ILE A 107 -5.19 -11.83 12.62
CA ILE A 107 -6.31 -11.75 13.57
C ILE A 107 -7.29 -12.84 13.23
N ASP A 108 -7.52 -13.75 14.18
CA ASP A 108 -8.43 -14.90 14.00
C ASP A 108 -8.12 -15.69 12.73
N GLY A 109 -6.82 -15.92 12.48
CA GLY A 109 -6.37 -16.68 11.32
C GLY A 109 -6.32 -15.93 10.02
N THR A 110 -6.66 -14.64 10.00
CA THR A 110 -6.70 -13.81 8.79
C THR A 110 -5.68 -12.69 8.86
N TRP A 111 -4.85 -12.59 7.82
CA TRP A 111 -3.89 -11.51 7.71
C TRP A 111 -4.58 -10.22 7.28
N LYS A 112 -4.23 -9.13 7.97
CA LYS A 112 -4.71 -7.79 7.64
C LYS A 112 -3.59 -6.77 7.75
N ILE A 113 -3.70 -5.67 7.03
CA ILE A 113 -2.74 -4.57 7.07
C ILE A 113 -3.09 -3.68 8.25
N SER A 114 -2.12 -3.43 9.13
CA SER A 114 -2.34 -2.57 10.30
C SER A 114 -1.62 -1.22 10.21
N TRP A 115 -0.64 -1.11 9.32
CA TRP A 115 0.17 0.10 9.19
C TRP A 115 0.64 0.24 7.76
N MET A 116 0.70 1.46 7.26
CA MET A 116 1.31 1.77 5.98
C MET A 116 2.08 3.08 6.10
N GLN A 117 3.26 3.13 5.52
CA GLN A 117 3.98 4.37 5.31
C GLN A 117 4.43 4.45 3.86
N ARG A 118 4.25 5.61 3.25
CA ARG A 118 4.65 5.86 1.87
C ARG A 118 5.73 6.93 1.84
N SER A 119 6.81 6.64 1.12
CA SER A 119 7.86 7.61 0.81
C SER A 119 7.88 7.81 -0.69
N GLN A 120 7.84 9.06 -1.12
CA GLN A 120 7.91 9.40 -2.53
C GLN A 120 9.36 9.32 -3.00
N GLY A 121 9.62 8.50 -4.01
CA GLY A 121 10.96 8.28 -4.53
C GLY A 121 11.18 8.97 -5.86
N THR A 122 12.36 8.72 -6.43
CA THR A 122 12.71 9.19 -7.76
C THR A 122 12.29 8.17 -8.82
N THR A 123 12.06 8.65 -10.05
CA THR A 123 11.86 7.78 -11.20
C THR A 123 13.19 7.25 -11.76
N ASP A 124 14.31 7.71 -11.26
CA ASP A 124 15.64 7.28 -11.70
C ASP A 124 16.08 6.04 -10.94
N LEU A 125 15.92 4.87 -11.57
CA LEU A 125 16.29 3.59 -10.97
C LEU A 125 17.79 3.43 -10.74
N SER A 126 18.64 4.26 -11.39
CA SER A 126 20.08 4.18 -11.21
C SER A 126 20.53 4.56 -9.80
N THR A 127 19.69 5.23 -9.05
CA THR A 127 19.96 5.57 -7.65
C THR A 127 19.68 4.44 -6.67
N TRP A 128 19.10 3.35 -7.15
CA TRP A 128 18.78 2.19 -6.28
C TRP A 128 20.04 1.36 -6.02
N ASN A 129 20.20 0.97 -4.78
CA ASN A 129 21.30 0.07 -4.36
C ASN A 129 20.81 -1.36 -4.20
#